data_491428e0d7ba93576600884caa120e34
#
_entry.id   491428e0d7ba93576600884caa120e34
#
_cell.length_a   1.000
_cell.length_b   1.000
_cell.length_c   1.000
_cell.angle_alpha   90.00
_cell.angle_beta   90.00
_cell.angle_gamma   90.00
#
_symmetry.space_group_name_H-M   'P 1'
#
loop_
_entity.id
_entity.type
_entity.pdbx_description
1 polymer ?
#
loop_
_entity_poly.entity_id
_entity_poly.type
_entity_poly.pdbx_seq_one_letter_code
_entity_poly.pdbx_strand_id
1 'polypeptide(L)'
;PIHLCGEELPEFFSGLENGLRCRLSFKSGYSQGIFIDQRNNREALRKMVKPGQTVLNTFAYTGFFSIAAAAAGAVTSSLDLSQVYLDWTRENFLLNGIDPTNHYFCKGDTFHWLRRFAKQNRRFDYIILDPPTFSRDDKGKIFRVEKNYGQLFELASACLSPEGKILACTNYRGISVSEFMKQLRGAHLKASPMPEDFTDTPYLKSVWATFC
;
A
#
# COMPACT_ATOMS: atom_id res chain seq x y z
N PRO A 1 14.43 20.09 -5.62
CA PRO A 1 15.79 19.74 -5.20
C PRO A 1 16.78 20.63 -5.96
N ILE A 2 17.87 21.06 -5.28
CA ILE A 2 18.93 21.87 -5.87
C ILE A 2 20.03 20.89 -6.27
N HIS A 3 20.47 20.94 -7.55
CA HIS A 3 21.64 20.21 -8.00
C HIS A 3 22.90 20.87 -7.41
N LEU A 4 23.71 20.12 -6.67
CA LEU A 4 24.89 20.66 -5.98
C LEU A 4 26.19 20.32 -6.71
N CYS A 5 26.33 19.12 -7.26
CA CYS A 5 27.53 18.68 -7.99
C CYS A 5 27.25 17.36 -8.74
N GLY A 6 28.15 16.97 -9.65
CA GLY A 6 28.07 15.75 -10.45
C GLY A 6 27.24 15.93 -11.73
N GLU A 7 26.91 14.83 -12.39
CA GLU A 7 26.03 14.84 -13.57
C GLU A 7 24.57 15.01 -13.16
N GLU A 8 23.77 15.72 -13.96
CA GLU A 8 22.34 15.80 -13.75
C GLU A 8 21.69 14.44 -14.00
N LEU A 9 20.98 13.95 -12.99
CA LEU A 9 20.19 12.74 -13.13
C LEU A 9 19.00 12.98 -14.08
N PRO A 10 18.63 11.97 -14.89
CA PRO A 10 17.41 12.02 -15.66
C PRO A 10 16.21 12.24 -14.74
N GLU A 11 15.11 12.76 -15.27
CA GLU A 11 13.89 12.99 -14.50
C GLU A 11 13.41 11.70 -13.82
N PHE A 12 13.56 10.57 -14.50
CA PHE A 12 13.26 9.25 -13.98
C PHE A 12 14.42 8.29 -14.21
N PHE A 13 14.64 7.45 -13.21
CA PHE A 13 15.63 6.37 -13.24
C PHE A 13 15.05 5.13 -12.58
N SER A 14 15.71 3.98 -12.69
CA SER A 14 15.23 2.74 -12.07
C SER A 14 16.13 2.32 -10.91
N GLY A 15 15.50 1.89 -9.80
CA GLY A 15 16.13 1.16 -8.71
C GLY A 15 15.69 -0.29 -8.68
N LEU A 16 16.29 -1.07 -7.79
CA LEU A 16 15.92 -2.46 -7.52
C LEU A 16 15.54 -2.65 -6.06
N GLU A 17 14.41 -3.31 -5.83
CA GLU A 17 14.01 -3.81 -4.51
C GLU A 17 13.59 -5.28 -4.63
N ASN A 18 14.28 -6.17 -3.93
CA ASN A 18 14.00 -7.62 -3.96
C ASN A 18 13.89 -8.20 -5.39
N GLY A 19 14.73 -7.71 -6.31
CA GLY A 19 14.74 -8.13 -7.72
C GLY A 19 13.65 -7.50 -8.60
N LEU A 20 12.79 -6.64 -8.06
CA LEU A 20 11.80 -5.88 -8.81
C LEU A 20 12.33 -4.47 -9.12
N ARG A 21 12.10 -4.01 -10.35
CA ARG A 21 12.49 -2.67 -10.80
C ARG A 21 11.45 -1.65 -10.36
N CYS A 22 11.89 -0.56 -9.74
CA CYS A 22 11.06 0.59 -9.42
C CYS A 22 11.52 1.83 -10.20
N ARG A 23 10.57 2.52 -10.82
CA ARG A 23 10.79 3.83 -11.42
C ARG A 23 10.86 4.87 -10.32
N LEU A 24 11.91 5.64 -10.29
CA LEU A 24 12.22 6.63 -9.26
C LEU A 24 12.39 8.02 -9.86
N SER A 25 12.17 9.06 -9.07
CA SER A 25 12.43 10.44 -9.45
C SER A 25 12.83 11.28 -8.24
N PHE A 26 13.90 12.04 -8.32
CA PHE A 26 14.22 13.07 -7.33
C PHE A 26 13.47 14.40 -7.57
N LYS A 27 12.83 14.54 -8.74
CA LYS A 27 12.15 15.78 -9.16
C LYS A 27 10.64 15.73 -8.93
N SER A 28 10.03 14.55 -8.78
CA SER A 28 8.60 14.37 -8.66
C SER A 28 8.19 13.45 -7.50
N GLY A 29 7.10 13.84 -6.85
CA GLY A 29 6.46 13.08 -5.78
C GLY A 29 7.15 13.21 -4.41
N TYR A 30 6.47 12.64 -3.41
CA TYR A 30 7.06 12.38 -2.09
C TYR A 30 7.86 11.08 -2.16
N SER A 31 8.90 10.95 -1.32
CA SER A 31 9.68 9.70 -1.18
C SER A 31 10.21 9.12 -2.49
N GLN A 32 10.48 9.95 -3.47
CA GLN A 32 11.15 9.64 -4.74
C GLN A 32 10.53 8.49 -5.55
N GLY A 33 9.32 8.07 -5.22
CA GLY A 33 8.60 6.99 -5.90
C GLY A 33 8.52 5.66 -5.15
N ILE A 34 9.16 5.52 -3.98
CA ILE A 34 9.05 4.32 -3.15
C ILE A 34 9.26 4.64 -1.66
N PHE A 35 8.49 4.00 -0.79
CA PHE A 35 8.69 4.00 0.66
C PHE A 35 9.49 2.77 1.05
N ILE A 36 10.81 2.92 1.25
CA ILE A 36 11.75 1.81 1.49
C ILE A 36 11.57 1.13 2.85
N ASP A 37 10.94 1.78 3.81
CA ASP A 37 10.57 1.21 5.11
C ASP A 37 9.51 0.09 5.02
N GLN A 38 8.77 0.03 3.91
CA GLN A 38 7.78 -1.02 3.61
C GLN A 38 8.36 -2.25 2.87
N ARG A 39 9.66 -2.29 2.57
CA ARG A 39 10.25 -3.36 1.72
C ARG A 39 10.04 -4.77 2.28
N ASN A 40 10.16 -4.95 3.62
CA ASN A 40 9.94 -6.25 4.26
C ASN A 40 8.46 -6.67 4.17
N ASN A 41 7.53 -5.72 4.28
CA ASN A 41 6.11 -5.99 4.13
C ASN A 41 5.76 -6.40 2.69
N ARG A 42 6.35 -5.76 1.69
CA ARG A 42 6.17 -6.13 0.28
C ARG A 42 6.73 -7.52 -0.02
N GLU A 43 7.91 -7.83 0.51
CA GLU A 43 8.51 -9.16 0.34
C GLU A 43 7.72 -10.25 1.08
N ALA A 44 7.20 -9.95 2.27
CA ALA A 44 6.32 -10.86 3.01
C ALA A 44 5.02 -11.13 2.23
N LEU A 45 4.39 -10.09 1.66
CA LEU A 45 3.21 -10.23 0.80
C LEU A 45 3.54 -11.12 -0.40
N ARG A 46 4.63 -10.84 -1.12
CA ARG A 46 5.05 -11.60 -2.30
C ARG A 46 5.26 -13.08 -2.01
N LYS A 47 5.81 -13.42 -0.83
CA LYS A 47 6.02 -14.82 -0.40
C LYS A 47 4.73 -15.53 0.01
N MET A 48 3.73 -14.81 0.51
CA MET A 48 2.46 -15.39 0.95
C MET A 48 1.45 -15.59 -0.18
N VAL A 49 1.46 -14.69 -1.15
CA VAL A 49 0.52 -14.69 -2.27
C VAL A 49 0.75 -15.90 -3.18
N LYS A 50 -0.34 -16.53 -3.62
CA LYS A 50 -0.34 -17.62 -4.59
C LYS A 50 -0.89 -17.11 -5.93
N PRO A 51 -0.48 -17.71 -7.07
CA PRO A 51 -1.04 -17.40 -8.37
C PRO A 51 -2.59 -17.46 -8.39
N GLY A 52 -3.21 -16.47 -9.01
CA GLY A 52 -4.66 -16.34 -9.12
C GLY A 52 -5.35 -15.69 -7.91
N GLN A 53 -4.67 -15.53 -6.77
CA GLN A 53 -5.23 -14.78 -5.65
C GLN A 53 -5.40 -13.29 -5.97
N THR A 54 -6.30 -12.64 -5.23
CA THR A 54 -6.67 -11.23 -5.44
C THR A 54 -6.09 -10.35 -4.34
N VAL A 55 -5.48 -9.23 -4.74
CA VAL A 55 -4.89 -8.25 -3.81
C VAL A 55 -5.48 -6.86 -4.04
N LEU A 56 -6.02 -6.24 -3.00
CA LEU A 56 -6.40 -4.83 -2.99
C LEU A 56 -5.31 -4.01 -2.30
N ASN A 57 -4.67 -3.13 -3.05
CA ASN A 57 -3.71 -2.16 -2.53
C ASN A 57 -4.39 -0.79 -2.45
N THR A 58 -4.74 -0.34 -1.25
CA THR A 58 -5.33 0.98 -1.02
C THR A 58 -4.24 2.00 -0.71
N PHE A 59 -4.49 3.28 -1.06
CA PHE A 59 -3.48 4.34 -0.98
C PHE A 59 -2.21 3.91 -1.72
N ALA A 60 -2.44 3.41 -2.95
CA ALA A 60 -1.46 2.59 -3.65
C ALA A 60 -0.17 3.33 -4.02
N TYR A 61 -0.20 4.67 -4.07
CA TYR A 61 0.92 5.48 -4.50
C TYR A 61 1.44 4.98 -5.86
N THR A 62 2.74 4.71 -6.01
CA THR A 62 3.35 4.16 -7.23
C THR A 62 3.16 2.65 -7.39
N GLY A 63 2.33 2.02 -6.56
CA GLY A 63 1.82 0.66 -6.70
C GLY A 63 2.78 -0.47 -6.30
N PHE A 64 3.83 -0.22 -5.55
CA PHE A 64 4.87 -1.24 -5.35
C PHE A 64 4.43 -2.47 -4.56
N PHE A 65 3.40 -2.36 -3.69
CA PHE A 65 2.72 -3.54 -3.14
C PHE A 65 2.00 -4.36 -4.22
N SER A 66 1.34 -3.67 -5.17
CA SER A 66 0.65 -4.36 -6.29
C SER A 66 1.64 -5.08 -7.19
N ILE A 67 2.80 -4.45 -7.48
CA ILE A 67 3.85 -5.07 -8.31
C ILE A 67 4.43 -6.29 -7.62
N ALA A 68 4.72 -6.21 -6.31
CA ALA A 68 5.22 -7.35 -5.53
C ALA A 68 4.24 -8.54 -5.55
N ALA A 69 2.94 -8.28 -5.40
CA ALA A 69 1.91 -9.31 -5.47
C ALA A 69 1.73 -9.86 -6.91
N ALA A 70 1.72 -8.98 -7.91
CA ALA A 70 1.56 -9.39 -9.32
C ALA A 70 2.74 -10.22 -9.80
N ALA A 71 3.96 -9.93 -9.36
CA ALA A 71 5.15 -10.76 -9.64
C ALA A 71 5.07 -12.16 -9.03
N ALA A 72 4.20 -12.39 -8.04
CA ALA A 72 3.86 -13.70 -7.49
C ALA A 72 2.62 -14.34 -8.16
N GLY A 73 2.08 -13.71 -9.22
CA GLY A 73 0.93 -14.22 -9.98
C GLY A 73 -0.44 -13.78 -9.47
N ALA A 74 -0.52 -12.80 -8.57
CA ALA A 74 -1.80 -12.27 -8.12
C ALA A 74 -2.47 -11.36 -9.17
N VAL A 75 -3.80 -11.30 -9.12
CA VAL A 75 -4.58 -10.23 -9.78
C VAL A 75 -4.74 -9.08 -8.78
N THR A 76 -4.25 -7.89 -9.14
CA THR A 76 -4.22 -6.76 -8.22
C THR A 76 -5.24 -5.67 -8.57
N SER A 77 -5.73 -4.97 -7.55
CA SER A 77 -6.49 -3.73 -7.67
C SER A 77 -5.75 -2.64 -6.92
N SER A 78 -5.20 -1.66 -7.64
CA SER A 78 -4.51 -0.49 -7.09
C SER A 78 -5.49 0.66 -6.97
N LEU A 79 -5.66 1.19 -5.77
CA LEU A 79 -6.62 2.26 -5.48
C LEU A 79 -5.88 3.47 -4.92
N ASP A 80 -6.01 4.61 -5.58
CA ASP A 80 -5.42 5.89 -5.16
C ASP A 80 -6.31 7.08 -5.58
N LEU A 81 -6.20 8.20 -4.87
CA LEU A 81 -6.84 9.47 -5.26
C LEU A 81 -6.18 10.08 -6.51
N SER A 82 -4.88 9.89 -6.66
CA SER A 82 -4.06 10.50 -7.70
C SER A 82 -4.01 9.66 -8.96
N GLN A 83 -4.50 10.19 -10.08
CA GLN A 83 -4.34 9.57 -11.39
C GLN A 83 -2.86 9.46 -11.78
N VAL A 84 -2.05 10.46 -11.44
CA VAL A 84 -0.61 10.49 -11.72
C VAL A 84 0.10 9.29 -11.09
N TYR A 85 -0.24 8.95 -9.84
CA TYR A 85 0.34 7.78 -9.18
C TYR A 85 -0.17 6.46 -9.74
N LEU A 86 -1.42 6.39 -10.17
CA LEU A 86 -1.94 5.19 -10.86
C LEU A 86 -1.29 4.99 -12.23
N ASP A 87 -0.96 6.07 -12.94
CA ASP A 87 -0.23 5.97 -14.23
C ASP A 87 1.22 5.56 -13.97
N TRP A 88 1.87 6.11 -12.95
CA TRP A 88 3.19 5.65 -12.51
C TRP A 88 3.18 4.17 -12.08
N THR A 89 2.10 3.72 -11.43
CA THR A 89 1.89 2.29 -11.12
C THR A 89 1.90 1.45 -12.39
N ARG A 90 1.19 1.85 -13.47
CA ARG A 90 1.20 1.12 -14.74
C ARG A 90 2.60 1.03 -15.36
N GLU A 91 3.35 2.13 -15.30
CA GLU A 91 4.74 2.14 -15.78
C GLU A 91 5.65 1.19 -14.99
N ASN A 92 5.46 1.12 -13.66
CA ASN A 92 6.16 0.15 -12.83
C ASN A 92 5.79 -1.31 -13.16
N PHE A 93 4.54 -1.60 -13.53
CA PHE A 93 4.14 -2.93 -14.04
C PHE A 93 4.91 -3.27 -15.32
N LEU A 94 4.89 -2.37 -16.30
CA LEU A 94 5.61 -2.54 -17.58
C LEU A 94 7.12 -2.70 -17.39
N LEU A 95 7.71 -1.93 -16.48
CA LEU A 95 9.14 -2.00 -16.15
C LEU A 95 9.55 -3.38 -15.61
N ASN A 96 8.60 -4.13 -15.05
CA ASN A 96 8.80 -5.49 -14.54
C ASN A 96 8.29 -6.59 -15.50
N GLY A 97 7.92 -6.23 -16.74
CA GLY A 97 7.41 -7.18 -17.72
C GLY A 97 6.02 -7.74 -17.38
N ILE A 98 5.27 -7.05 -16.52
CA ILE A 98 3.91 -7.46 -16.11
C ILE A 98 2.91 -6.65 -16.92
N ASP A 99 1.97 -7.35 -17.59
CA ASP A 99 0.93 -6.70 -18.38
C ASP A 99 -0.09 -6.00 -17.47
N PRO A 100 -0.19 -4.67 -17.47
CA PRO A 100 -1.11 -3.95 -16.61
C PRO A 100 -2.59 -4.16 -16.98
N THR A 101 -2.90 -4.67 -18.20
CA THR A 101 -4.29 -4.92 -18.62
C THR A 101 -4.97 -6.04 -17.84
N ASN A 102 -4.19 -6.92 -17.19
CA ASN A 102 -4.67 -7.98 -16.32
C ASN A 102 -4.94 -7.51 -14.86
N HIS A 103 -4.79 -6.21 -14.61
CA HIS A 103 -4.91 -5.62 -13.28
C HIS A 103 -5.86 -4.42 -13.29
N TYR A 104 -6.31 -3.99 -12.11
CA TYR A 104 -7.28 -2.91 -11.96
C TYR A 104 -6.66 -1.68 -11.32
N PHE A 105 -6.97 -0.50 -11.86
CA PHE A 105 -6.52 0.78 -11.37
C PHE A 105 -7.74 1.65 -11.09
N CYS A 106 -8.00 1.88 -9.80
CA CYS A 106 -9.21 2.54 -9.33
C CYS A 106 -8.88 3.93 -8.79
N LYS A 107 -9.22 4.99 -9.53
CA LYS A 107 -9.10 6.36 -9.02
C LYS A 107 -10.25 6.68 -8.08
N GLY A 108 -9.95 7.23 -6.89
CA GLY A 108 -10.95 7.80 -5.98
C GLY A 108 -10.71 7.51 -4.51
N ASP A 109 -11.67 7.95 -3.70
CA ASP A 109 -11.65 7.79 -2.24
C ASP A 109 -11.78 6.33 -1.81
N THR A 110 -10.88 5.90 -0.91
CA THR A 110 -10.81 4.52 -0.44
C THR A 110 -12.08 4.09 0.30
N PHE A 111 -12.67 4.96 1.13
CA PHE A 111 -13.91 4.65 1.85
C PHE A 111 -15.08 4.45 0.90
N HIS A 112 -15.14 5.23 -0.18
CA HIS A 112 -16.14 5.08 -1.23
C HIS A 112 -15.99 3.73 -1.94
N TRP A 113 -14.76 3.39 -2.37
CA TRP A 113 -14.49 2.15 -3.08
C TRP A 113 -14.72 0.91 -2.22
N LEU A 114 -14.31 0.91 -0.95
CA LEU A 114 -14.57 -0.22 -0.05
C LEU A 114 -16.07 -0.46 0.15
N ARG A 115 -16.88 0.59 0.34
CA ARG A 115 -18.35 0.45 0.39
C ARG A 115 -18.92 -0.10 -0.91
N ARG A 116 -18.41 0.34 -2.06
CA ARG A 116 -18.83 -0.16 -3.37
C ARG A 116 -18.47 -1.63 -3.54
N PHE A 117 -17.25 -2.04 -3.19
CA PHE A 117 -16.83 -3.45 -3.25
C PHE A 117 -17.68 -4.33 -2.34
N ALA A 118 -17.93 -3.92 -1.10
CA ALA A 118 -18.79 -4.64 -0.18
C ALA A 118 -20.21 -4.80 -0.72
N LYS A 119 -20.81 -3.74 -1.28
CA LYS A 119 -22.14 -3.78 -1.92
C LYS A 119 -22.19 -4.73 -3.13
N GLN A 120 -21.08 -4.86 -3.86
CA GLN A 120 -20.93 -5.74 -5.01
C GLN A 120 -20.51 -7.17 -4.63
N ASN A 121 -20.42 -7.49 -3.34
CA ASN A 121 -19.87 -8.77 -2.84
C ASN A 121 -18.46 -9.08 -3.38
N ARG A 122 -17.68 -8.06 -3.78
CA ARG A 122 -16.31 -8.25 -4.21
C ARG A 122 -15.41 -8.52 -3.01
N ARG A 123 -14.66 -9.61 -3.07
CA ARG A 123 -13.76 -10.06 -2.00
C ARG A 123 -12.32 -10.09 -2.48
N PHE A 124 -11.38 -9.94 -1.54
CA PHE A 124 -9.95 -9.97 -1.80
C PHE A 124 -9.26 -10.90 -0.80
N ASP A 125 -8.26 -11.64 -1.27
CA ASP A 125 -7.46 -12.53 -0.42
C ASP A 125 -6.47 -11.74 0.43
N TYR A 126 -5.99 -10.61 -0.08
CA TYR A 126 -5.15 -9.68 0.68
C TYR A 126 -5.61 -8.24 0.47
N ILE A 127 -5.61 -7.48 1.55
CA ILE A 127 -5.90 -6.04 1.50
C ILE A 127 -4.76 -5.30 2.21
N ILE A 128 -4.20 -4.28 1.56
CA ILE A 128 -3.17 -3.41 2.12
C ILE A 128 -3.83 -2.09 2.50
N LEU A 129 -3.67 -1.70 3.77
CA LEU A 129 -4.12 -0.43 4.33
C LEU A 129 -2.90 0.36 4.81
N ASP A 130 -2.36 1.22 3.97
CA ASP A 130 -1.22 2.10 4.29
C ASP A 130 -1.57 3.56 4.02
N PRO A 131 -2.57 4.12 4.75
CA PRO A 131 -3.00 5.48 4.53
C PRO A 131 -1.95 6.49 5.00
N PRO A 132 -1.90 7.69 4.39
CA PRO A 132 -1.14 8.80 4.95
C PRO A 132 -1.70 9.18 6.32
N THR A 133 -0.88 9.79 7.18
CA THR A 133 -1.31 10.25 8.52
C THR A 133 -2.49 11.23 8.46
N PHE A 134 -2.52 12.00 7.39
CA PHE A 134 -3.56 12.98 7.06
C PHE A 134 -3.79 13.02 5.56
N SER A 135 -5.05 13.04 5.14
CA SER A 135 -5.43 13.33 3.75
C SER A 135 -6.75 14.09 3.68
N ARG A 136 -6.97 14.72 2.53
CA ARG A 136 -8.24 15.36 2.19
C ARG A 136 -8.66 14.86 0.81
N ASP A 137 -9.90 14.41 0.68
CA ASP A 137 -10.46 14.01 -0.61
C ASP A 137 -10.91 15.24 -1.43
N ASP A 138 -11.30 15.01 -2.69
CA ASP A 138 -11.74 16.06 -3.62
C ASP A 138 -13.01 16.82 -3.14
N LYS A 139 -13.74 16.27 -2.18
CA LYS A 139 -14.93 16.86 -1.54
C LYS A 139 -14.60 17.58 -0.23
N GLY A 140 -13.31 17.68 0.12
CA GLY A 140 -12.85 18.33 1.34
C GLY A 140 -12.98 17.49 2.61
N LYS A 141 -13.38 16.22 2.54
CA LYS A 141 -13.46 15.33 3.69
C LYS A 141 -12.05 14.99 4.17
N ILE A 142 -11.85 15.13 5.47
CA ILE A 142 -10.56 14.91 6.13
C ILE A 142 -10.49 13.48 6.67
N PHE A 143 -9.40 12.79 6.36
CA PHE A 143 -8.98 11.55 7.02
C PHE A 143 -7.86 11.86 8.03
N ARG A 144 -7.97 11.30 9.21
CA ARG A 144 -6.92 11.30 10.25
C ARG A 144 -6.80 9.90 10.83
N VAL A 145 -5.58 9.38 10.89
CA VAL A 145 -5.29 8.01 11.38
C VAL A 145 -5.90 7.78 12.77
N GLU A 146 -5.69 8.70 13.70
CA GLU A 146 -6.15 8.56 15.08
C GLU A 146 -7.67 8.45 15.24
N LYS A 147 -8.43 8.93 14.26
CA LYS A 147 -9.92 9.00 14.33
C LYS A 147 -10.62 8.04 13.37
N ASN A 148 -10.01 7.76 12.24
CA ASN A 148 -10.72 7.13 11.12
C ASN A 148 -10.17 5.74 10.77
N TYR A 149 -9.03 5.32 11.32
CA TYR A 149 -8.41 4.04 10.94
C TYR A 149 -9.30 2.85 11.29
N GLY A 150 -9.94 2.85 12.46
CA GLY A 150 -10.86 1.77 12.85
C GLY A 150 -12.02 1.58 11.86
N GLN A 151 -12.62 2.69 11.39
CA GLN A 151 -13.66 2.63 10.35
C GLN A 151 -13.11 2.12 9.01
N LEU A 152 -11.89 2.55 8.63
CA LEU A 152 -11.22 2.06 7.43
C LEU A 152 -11.00 0.56 7.48
N PHE A 153 -10.50 0.06 8.61
CA PHE A 153 -10.25 -1.35 8.85
C PHE A 153 -11.54 -2.18 8.80
N GLU A 154 -12.62 -1.73 9.43
CA GLU A 154 -13.93 -2.38 9.40
C GLU A 154 -14.48 -2.51 7.97
N LEU A 155 -14.41 -1.42 7.17
CA LEU A 155 -14.84 -1.46 5.78
C LEU A 155 -13.99 -2.40 4.93
N ALA A 156 -12.69 -2.46 5.17
CA ALA A 156 -11.79 -3.39 4.49
C ALA A 156 -12.09 -4.84 4.87
N SER A 157 -12.33 -5.11 6.16
CA SER A 157 -12.70 -6.46 6.65
C SER A 157 -13.96 -6.97 5.97
N ALA A 158 -14.93 -6.09 5.69
CA ALA A 158 -16.14 -6.45 4.93
C ALA A 158 -15.86 -6.83 3.46
N CYS A 159 -14.69 -6.54 2.93
CA CYS A 159 -14.24 -6.91 1.58
C CYS A 159 -13.23 -8.07 1.58
N LEU A 160 -12.96 -8.69 2.72
CA LEU A 160 -11.98 -9.76 2.83
C LEU A 160 -12.61 -11.12 2.49
N SER A 161 -11.84 -11.98 1.81
CA SER A 161 -12.19 -13.40 1.64
C SER A 161 -12.10 -14.14 2.99
N PRO A 162 -12.77 -15.29 3.18
CA PRO A 162 -12.81 -15.99 4.47
C PRO A 162 -11.45 -16.25 5.11
N GLU A 163 -10.44 -16.66 4.32
CA GLU A 163 -9.08 -16.90 4.78
C GLU A 163 -8.12 -15.74 4.48
N GLY A 164 -8.68 -14.60 4.09
CA GLY A 164 -7.92 -13.44 3.66
C GLY A 164 -7.15 -12.78 4.81
N LYS A 165 -6.22 -11.88 4.44
CA LYS A 165 -5.39 -11.14 5.40
C LYS A 165 -5.37 -9.65 5.07
N ILE A 166 -5.36 -8.84 6.11
CA ILE A 166 -5.16 -7.39 5.98
C ILE A 166 -3.77 -7.05 6.52
N LEU A 167 -2.96 -6.35 5.71
CA LEU A 167 -1.80 -5.63 6.21
C LEU A 167 -2.26 -4.22 6.58
N ALA A 168 -2.27 -3.93 7.87
CA ALA A 168 -2.62 -2.63 8.42
C ALA A 168 -1.34 -1.87 8.80
N CYS A 169 -1.11 -0.69 8.22
CA CYS A 169 0.09 0.11 8.45
C CYS A 169 -0.25 1.54 8.86
N THR A 170 0.64 2.16 9.62
CA THR A 170 0.66 3.60 9.85
C THR A 170 2.05 4.07 10.28
N ASN A 171 2.51 5.18 9.73
CA ASN A 171 3.72 5.89 10.15
C ASN A 171 3.43 7.04 11.14
N TYR A 172 2.18 7.18 11.61
CA TYR A 172 1.80 8.25 12.53
C TYR A 172 2.46 8.06 13.89
N ARG A 173 3.32 9.02 14.27
CA ARG A 173 4.09 8.97 15.54
C ARG A 173 3.26 9.32 16.78
N GLY A 174 2.06 9.93 16.59
CA GLY A 174 1.20 10.40 17.69
C GLY A 174 0.38 9.32 18.39
N ILE A 175 0.49 8.04 17.97
CA ILE A 175 -0.14 6.90 18.65
C ILE A 175 0.88 5.80 18.92
N SER A 176 0.72 5.10 20.05
CA SER A 176 1.51 3.90 20.36
C SER A 176 1.08 2.70 19.51
N VAL A 177 1.91 1.66 19.47
CA VAL A 177 1.56 0.38 18.83
C VAL A 177 0.28 -0.20 19.44
N SER A 178 0.17 -0.17 20.78
CA SER A 178 -1.01 -0.67 21.50
C SER A 178 -2.29 0.08 21.12
N GLU A 179 -2.24 1.42 21.02
CA GLU A 179 -3.38 2.23 20.59
C GLU A 179 -3.76 1.95 19.15
N PHE A 180 -2.78 1.78 18.26
CA PHE A 180 -3.04 1.39 16.88
C PHE A 180 -3.73 0.02 16.80
N MET A 181 -3.20 -0.98 17.52
CA MET A 181 -3.78 -2.33 17.53
C MET A 181 -5.21 -2.36 18.08
N LYS A 182 -5.55 -1.49 19.05
CA LYS A 182 -6.93 -1.36 19.57
C LYS A 182 -7.96 -0.90 18.51
N GLN A 183 -7.50 -0.27 17.43
CA GLN A 183 -8.38 0.11 16.30
C GLN A 183 -8.70 -1.06 15.36
N LEU A 184 -7.91 -2.16 15.43
CA LEU A 184 -8.02 -3.35 14.56
C LEU A 184 -8.88 -4.44 15.24
N ARG A 185 -10.12 -4.09 15.55
CA ARG A 185 -11.00 -4.96 16.37
C ARG A 185 -11.42 -6.23 15.64
N GLY A 186 -11.57 -7.31 16.40
CA GLY A 186 -12.10 -8.58 15.90
C GLY A 186 -11.12 -9.43 15.11
N ALA A 187 -9.86 -9.04 15.03
CA ALA A 187 -8.82 -9.76 14.30
C ALA A 187 -7.72 -10.31 15.22
N HIS A 188 -7.13 -11.43 14.80
CA HIS A 188 -5.86 -11.89 15.34
C HIS A 188 -4.73 -11.11 14.68
N LEU A 189 -3.85 -10.52 15.49
CA LEU A 189 -2.86 -9.56 15.05
C LEU A 189 -1.43 -10.11 15.21
N LYS A 190 -0.65 -10.05 14.11
CA LYS A 190 0.76 -10.37 14.10
C LYS A 190 1.57 -9.15 13.65
N ALA A 191 2.42 -8.64 14.52
CA ALA A 191 3.28 -7.51 14.17
C ALA A 191 4.25 -7.87 13.04
N SER A 192 4.54 -6.90 12.19
CA SER A 192 5.54 -6.96 11.12
C SER A 192 6.54 -5.81 11.35
N PRO A 193 7.74 -6.08 11.86
CA PRO A 193 8.68 -5.01 12.22
C PRO A 193 9.23 -4.31 10.98
N MET A 194 9.68 -3.08 11.18
CA MET A 194 10.47 -2.33 10.19
C MET A 194 11.75 -3.11 9.82
N PRO A 195 12.33 -2.84 8.64
CA PRO A 195 13.65 -3.36 8.31
C PRO A 195 14.71 -2.92 9.32
N GLU A 196 15.66 -3.82 9.65
CA GLU A 196 16.65 -3.63 10.73
C GLU A 196 17.64 -2.49 10.49
N ASP A 197 17.83 -2.09 9.23
CA ASP A 197 18.70 -0.96 8.85
C ASP A 197 18.07 0.42 9.12
N PHE A 198 16.80 0.47 9.55
CA PHE A 198 16.19 1.66 10.14
C PHE A 198 16.55 1.72 11.62
N THR A 199 17.68 2.35 11.95
CA THR A 199 18.28 2.37 13.29
C THR A 199 17.61 3.36 14.26
N ASP A 200 16.80 4.29 13.73
CA ASP A 200 16.04 5.23 14.54
C ASP A 200 14.88 4.56 15.28
N THR A 201 14.26 5.30 16.23
CA THR A 201 13.04 4.83 16.90
C THR A 201 12.00 4.40 15.88
N PRO A 202 11.53 3.14 15.93
CA PRO A 202 10.56 2.63 14.96
C PRO A 202 9.30 3.50 14.92
N TYR A 203 9.02 4.07 13.77
CA TYR A 203 7.85 4.94 13.55
C TYR A 203 6.74 4.23 12.78
N LEU A 204 7.11 3.32 11.86
CA LEU A 204 6.15 2.53 11.09
C LEU A 204 5.61 1.40 11.96
N LYS A 205 4.30 1.36 12.10
CA LYS A 205 3.56 0.26 12.74
C LYS A 205 2.91 -0.55 11.64
N SER A 206 3.27 -1.82 11.54
CA SER A 206 2.70 -2.74 10.56
C SER A 206 2.22 -4.00 11.25
N VAL A 207 1.01 -4.43 10.93
CA VAL A 207 0.34 -5.56 11.55
C VAL A 207 -0.39 -6.36 10.48
N TRP A 208 -0.14 -7.67 10.44
CA TRP A 208 -0.98 -8.61 9.71
C TRP A 208 -2.18 -9.01 10.56
N ALA A 209 -3.37 -8.79 10.04
CA ALA A 209 -4.63 -9.13 10.68
C ALA A 209 -5.31 -10.29 9.93
N THR A 210 -5.80 -11.29 10.70
CA THR A 210 -6.57 -12.44 10.21
C THR A 210 -7.84 -12.57 11.03
N PHE A 211 -8.86 -13.22 10.46
CA PHE A 211 -10.14 -13.46 11.14
C PHE A 211 -10.39 -14.96 11.22
N CYS A 212 -11.00 -15.42 12.31
CA CYS A 212 -11.48 -16.79 12.49
C CYS A 212 -12.88 -16.94 11.91
#